data_fd7d74c7ce3c59846732279001b40a86
#
_entry.id   fd7d74c7ce3c59846732279001b40a86
#
_cell.length_a   1.000
_cell.length_b   1.000
_cell.length_c   1.000
_cell.angle_alpha   90.00
_cell.angle_beta   90.00
_cell.angle_gamma   90.00
#
_symmetry.space_group_name_H-M   'P 1'
#
loop_
_entity.id
_entity.type
_entity.pdbx_description
1 polymer ?
#
loop_
_entity_poly.entity_id
_entity_poly.type
_entity_poly.pdbx_seq_one_letter_code
_entity_poly.pdbx_strand_id
1 'polypeptide(L)'
;MAQESIVLIQSFLATYGIGAFFMLGFMEEVVFFIPSSLLFLALGFFAIDAGLTLQSAFIAAFSTIAFAAACGVLLGALIMYALAYWGGKPLILTYGKYIGIRWEEIEKAGRFFRRGYTDECVLIMLRAVPIFPISVVSVVCGVARIRPLSFISTTFIGTVIRVGTLAFFGWYAGREFTLYADTITLLEQGISSIILVFVLVFFIVRFKKRKKLKTKN
;
A
#
# COMPACT_ATOMS: atom_id res chain seq x y z
N MET A 1 16.03 15.22 13.51
CA MET A 1 15.43 14.85 12.20
C MET A 1 14.38 13.72 12.32
N ALA A 2 14.71 12.50 12.78
CA ALA A 2 13.71 11.44 12.88
C ALA A 2 12.54 11.77 13.84
N GLN A 3 12.82 12.29 15.03
CA GLN A 3 11.77 12.68 15.98
C GLN A 3 10.87 13.83 15.46
N GLU A 4 11.43 14.80 14.77
CA GLU A 4 10.65 15.90 14.17
C GLU A 4 9.71 15.36 13.07
N SER A 5 10.18 14.41 12.26
CA SER A 5 9.34 13.76 11.24
C SER A 5 8.18 12.96 11.85
N ILE A 6 8.42 12.26 12.97
CA ILE A 6 7.38 11.53 13.71
C ILE A 6 6.32 12.49 14.24
N VAL A 7 6.74 13.58 14.89
CA VAL A 7 5.83 14.60 15.44
C VAL A 7 5.01 15.25 14.32
N LEU A 8 5.61 15.53 13.17
CA LEU A 8 4.90 16.06 11.99
C LEU A 8 3.84 15.08 11.47
N ILE A 9 4.16 13.79 11.35
CA ILE A 9 3.20 12.77 10.91
C ILE A 9 2.05 12.65 11.92
N GLN A 10 2.36 12.58 13.21
CA GLN A 10 1.34 12.51 14.25
C GLN A 10 0.45 13.76 14.29
N SER A 11 1.02 14.96 14.16
CA SER A 11 0.25 16.21 14.11
C SER A 11 -0.64 16.30 12.85
N PHE A 12 -0.14 15.82 11.71
CA PHE A 12 -0.92 15.72 10.48
C PHE A 12 -2.10 14.77 10.66
N LEU A 13 -1.85 13.56 11.19
CA LEU A 13 -2.90 12.57 11.45
C LEU A 13 -3.92 13.06 12.50
N ALA A 14 -3.47 13.76 13.54
CA ALA A 14 -4.35 14.36 14.54
C ALA A 14 -5.22 15.49 13.96
N THR A 15 -4.66 16.30 13.06
CA THR A 15 -5.37 17.44 12.45
C THR A 15 -6.39 17.00 11.43
N TYR A 16 -6.02 16.07 10.54
CA TYR A 16 -6.87 15.64 9.44
C TYR A 16 -7.68 14.36 9.75
N GLY A 17 -7.29 13.62 10.77
CA GLY A 17 -8.02 12.45 11.29
C GLY A 17 -8.51 11.49 10.21
N ILE A 18 -9.81 11.26 10.20
CA ILE A 18 -10.49 10.34 9.25
C ILE A 18 -10.25 10.76 7.78
N GLY A 19 -10.16 12.08 7.51
CA GLY A 19 -9.87 12.59 6.17
C GLY A 19 -8.49 12.19 5.66
N ALA A 20 -7.47 12.13 6.53
CA ALA A 20 -6.15 11.66 6.16
C ALA A 20 -6.17 10.18 5.76
N PHE A 21 -6.88 9.33 6.50
CA PHE A 21 -6.99 7.89 6.17
C PHE A 21 -7.70 7.67 4.84
N PHE A 22 -8.77 8.43 4.59
CA PHE A 22 -9.47 8.39 3.30
C PHE A 22 -8.55 8.81 2.14
N MET A 23 -7.86 9.94 2.27
CA MET A 23 -6.97 10.44 1.22
C MET A 23 -5.80 9.50 0.95
N LEU A 24 -5.22 8.91 2.00
CA LEU A 24 -4.13 7.94 1.86
C LEU A 24 -4.62 6.66 1.17
N GLY A 25 -5.81 6.18 1.50
CA GLY A 25 -6.43 5.06 0.81
C GLY A 25 -6.71 5.36 -0.67
N PHE A 26 -7.21 6.56 -0.97
CA PHE A 26 -7.43 6.98 -2.35
C PHE A 26 -6.11 7.07 -3.13
N MET A 27 -5.09 7.68 -2.54
CA MET A 27 -3.76 7.79 -3.15
C MET A 27 -3.10 6.44 -3.40
N GLU A 28 -3.25 5.49 -2.50
CA GLU A 28 -2.72 4.12 -2.65
C GLU A 28 -3.25 3.42 -3.91
N GLU A 29 -4.52 3.57 -4.23
CA GLU A 29 -5.12 2.95 -5.41
C GLU A 29 -4.70 3.66 -6.71
N VAL A 30 -4.56 4.99 -6.67
CA VAL A 30 -4.22 5.82 -7.85
C VAL A 30 -2.72 5.83 -8.12
N VAL A 31 -1.90 5.88 -7.07
CA VAL A 31 -0.43 5.95 -7.17
C VAL A 31 0.16 4.54 -7.03
N PHE A 32 0.40 3.90 -8.13
CA PHE A 32 0.87 2.51 -8.22
C PHE A 32 2.19 2.20 -7.49
N PHE A 33 3.04 3.19 -7.25
CA PHE A 33 4.39 2.99 -6.68
C PHE A 33 4.43 2.98 -5.15
N ILE A 34 3.34 3.23 -4.45
CA ILE A 34 3.33 3.23 -2.99
C ILE A 34 3.21 1.78 -2.50
N PRO A 35 4.17 1.28 -1.71
CA PRO A 35 4.04 -0.04 -1.10
C PRO A 35 2.96 0.00 -0.02
N SER A 36 1.75 -0.34 -0.41
CA SER A 36 0.53 -0.21 0.39
C SER A 36 0.61 -0.91 1.76
N SER A 37 1.31 -2.03 1.84
CA SER A 37 1.47 -2.74 3.11
C SER A 37 2.25 -1.92 4.13
N LEU A 38 3.31 -1.22 3.70
CA LEU A 38 4.10 -0.33 4.56
C LEU A 38 3.29 0.91 4.97
N LEU A 39 2.49 1.45 4.05
CA LEU A 39 1.64 2.61 4.33
C LEU A 39 0.66 2.31 5.48
N PHE A 40 -0.09 1.21 5.41
CA PHE A 40 -1.09 0.88 6.42
C PHE A 40 -0.50 0.35 7.73
N LEU A 41 0.66 -0.32 7.68
CA LEU A 41 1.44 -0.61 8.87
C LEU A 41 1.87 0.69 9.58
N ALA A 42 2.41 1.65 8.83
CA ALA A 42 2.82 2.94 9.37
C ALA A 42 1.62 3.73 9.95
N LEU A 43 0.46 3.69 9.28
CA LEU A 43 -0.75 4.30 9.82
C LEU A 43 -1.14 3.72 11.18
N GLY A 44 -1.13 2.40 11.32
CA GLY A 44 -1.42 1.77 12.61
C GLY A 44 -0.40 2.12 13.68
N PHE A 45 0.87 2.16 13.31
CA PHE A 45 1.97 2.51 14.20
C PHE A 45 1.88 3.96 14.73
N PHE A 46 1.54 4.92 13.88
CA PHE A 46 1.54 6.33 14.25
C PHE A 46 0.18 6.86 14.71
N ALA A 47 -0.93 6.28 14.24
CA ALA A 47 -2.26 6.80 14.48
C ALA A 47 -2.98 6.16 15.69
N ILE A 48 -2.57 4.96 16.10
CA ILE A 48 -3.17 4.27 17.25
C ILE A 48 -2.25 4.41 18.45
N ASP A 49 -2.79 4.88 19.57
CA ASP A 49 -2.03 5.02 20.82
C ASP A 49 -1.52 3.65 21.30
N ALA A 50 -0.21 3.56 21.56
CA ALA A 50 0.43 2.34 22.04
C ALA A 50 -0.07 1.89 23.42
N GLY A 51 -0.61 2.80 24.25
CA GLY A 51 -1.19 2.53 25.56
C GLY A 51 -2.56 1.85 25.53
N LEU A 52 -3.22 1.76 24.37
CA LEU A 52 -4.53 1.14 24.28
C LEU A 52 -4.48 -0.36 24.56
N THR A 53 -5.61 -0.88 25.07
CA THR A 53 -5.80 -2.33 25.20
C THR A 53 -5.92 -2.97 23.81
N LEU A 54 -5.63 -4.26 23.73
CA LEU A 54 -5.71 -5.02 22.47
C LEU A 54 -7.10 -4.89 21.81
N GLN A 55 -8.17 -4.92 22.61
CA GLN A 55 -9.54 -4.78 22.14
C GLN A 55 -9.80 -3.37 21.59
N SER A 56 -9.40 -2.33 22.31
CA SER A 56 -9.58 -0.93 21.87
C SER A 56 -8.79 -0.62 20.62
N ALA A 57 -7.56 -1.13 20.51
CA ALA A 57 -6.71 -0.96 19.33
C ALA A 57 -7.28 -1.70 18.11
N PHE A 58 -7.83 -2.91 18.31
CA PHE A 58 -8.52 -3.63 17.25
C PHE A 58 -9.73 -2.85 16.73
N ILE A 59 -10.56 -2.33 17.63
CA ILE A 59 -11.71 -1.49 17.26
C ILE A 59 -11.23 -0.25 16.51
N ALA A 60 -10.23 0.47 16.99
CA ALA A 60 -9.69 1.66 16.33
C ALA A 60 -9.14 1.34 14.92
N ALA A 61 -8.40 0.24 14.76
CA ALA A 61 -7.86 -0.19 13.49
C ALA A 61 -8.97 -0.47 12.45
N PHE A 62 -10.01 -1.19 12.85
CA PHE A 62 -11.06 -1.63 11.92
C PHE A 62 -12.17 -0.59 11.71
N SER A 63 -12.64 0.08 12.77
CA SER A 63 -13.77 1.02 12.69
C SER A 63 -13.36 2.41 12.17
N THR A 64 -12.14 2.87 12.49
CA THR A 64 -11.70 4.22 12.14
C THR A 64 -10.77 4.22 10.95
N ILE A 65 -9.62 3.53 11.05
CA ILE A 65 -8.59 3.56 10.01
C ILE A 65 -9.06 2.78 8.78
N ALA A 66 -9.43 1.50 8.97
CA ALA A 66 -9.75 0.64 7.85
C ALA A 66 -11.03 1.08 7.13
N PHE A 67 -12.05 1.52 7.86
CA PHE A 67 -13.30 1.99 7.26
C PHE A 67 -13.06 3.24 6.40
N ALA A 68 -12.37 4.25 6.92
CA ALA A 68 -12.08 5.49 6.20
C ALA A 68 -11.17 5.25 4.99
N ALA A 69 -10.09 4.49 5.17
CA ALA A 69 -9.19 4.15 4.08
C ALA A 69 -9.89 3.31 3.00
N ALA A 70 -10.75 2.36 3.38
CA ALA A 70 -11.52 1.55 2.43
C ALA A 70 -12.48 2.38 1.59
N CYS A 71 -13.08 3.43 2.14
CA CYS A 71 -13.87 4.39 1.36
C CYS A 71 -13.00 5.11 0.31
N GLY A 72 -11.79 5.53 0.68
CA GLY A 72 -10.84 6.16 -0.24
C GLY A 72 -10.38 5.21 -1.34
N VAL A 73 -9.92 4.01 -0.97
CA VAL A 73 -9.54 2.95 -1.92
C VAL A 73 -10.67 2.61 -2.86
N LEU A 74 -11.90 2.48 -2.34
CA LEU A 74 -13.08 2.17 -3.15
C LEU A 74 -13.34 3.25 -4.21
N LEU A 75 -13.20 4.51 -3.85
CA LEU A 75 -13.35 5.61 -4.81
C LEU A 75 -12.30 5.53 -5.92
N GLY A 76 -11.02 5.33 -5.58
CA GLY A 76 -9.94 5.12 -6.55
C GLY A 76 -10.16 3.88 -7.41
N ALA A 77 -10.58 2.77 -6.80
CA ALA A 77 -10.87 1.51 -7.47
C ALA A 77 -12.04 1.63 -8.46
N LEU A 78 -13.09 2.41 -8.13
CA LEU A 78 -14.18 2.69 -9.03
C LEU A 78 -13.75 3.46 -10.26
N ILE A 79 -12.84 4.41 -10.12
CA ILE A 79 -12.25 5.14 -11.25
C ILE A 79 -11.50 4.17 -12.17
N MET A 80 -10.61 3.34 -11.62
CA MET A 80 -9.84 2.35 -12.39
C MET A 80 -10.75 1.30 -13.05
N TYR A 81 -11.75 0.82 -12.31
CA TYR A 81 -12.77 -0.10 -12.83
C TYR A 81 -13.54 0.51 -13.98
N ALA A 82 -14.06 1.75 -13.83
CA ALA A 82 -14.84 2.44 -14.86
C ALA A 82 -14.01 2.70 -16.12
N LEU A 83 -12.78 3.18 -15.98
CA LEU A 83 -11.85 3.37 -17.10
C LEU A 83 -11.60 2.06 -17.86
N ALA A 84 -11.42 0.96 -17.14
CA ALA A 84 -11.20 -0.36 -17.74
C ALA A 84 -12.48 -0.94 -18.36
N TYR A 85 -13.64 -0.71 -17.74
CA TYR A 85 -14.94 -1.18 -18.22
C TYR A 85 -15.33 -0.56 -19.55
N TRP A 86 -15.13 0.76 -19.69
CA TRP A 86 -15.47 1.50 -20.93
C TRP A 86 -14.33 1.51 -21.92
N GLY A 87 -13.07 1.63 -21.48
CA GLY A 87 -11.89 1.72 -22.35
C GLY A 87 -11.44 0.38 -22.91
N GLY A 88 -11.69 -0.71 -22.20
CA GLY A 88 -11.38 -2.07 -22.64
C GLY A 88 -9.90 -2.27 -23.06
N LYS A 89 -9.68 -3.18 -24.03
CA LYS A 89 -8.34 -3.50 -24.56
C LYS A 89 -7.58 -2.30 -25.13
N PRO A 90 -8.18 -1.38 -25.91
CA PRO A 90 -7.43 -0.24 -26.48
C PRO A 90 -6.81 0.66 -25.43
N LEU A 91 -7.54 0.96 -24.36
CA LEU A 91 -7.04 1.80 -23.28
C LEU A 91 -5.79 1.19 -22.63
N ILE A 92 -5.83 -0.12 -22.37
CA ILE A 92 -4.75 -0.84 -21.71
C ILE A 92 -3.53 -0.97 -22.61
N LEU A 93 -3.69 -1.21 -23.90
CA LEU A 93 -2.58 -1.26 -24.85
C LEU A 93 -1.87 0.09 -24.95
N THR A 94 -2.62 1.21 -24.83
CA THR A 94 -2.05 2.57 -24.94
C THR A 94 -1.43 3.03 -23.62
N TYR A 95 -2.13 2.86 -22.51
CA TYR A 95 -1.77 3.45 -21.20
C TYR A 95 -1.25 2.45 -20.19
N GLY A 96 -1.44 1.15 -20.38
CA GLY A 96 -1.06 0.10 -19.42
C GLY A 96 0.42 0.13 -19.04
N LYS A 97 1.31 0.51 -19.99
CA LYS A 97 2.75 0.66 -19.72
C LYS A 97 3.09 1.71 -18.65
N TYR A 98 2.26 2.75 -18.50
CA TYR A 98 2.48 3.81 -17.51
C TYR A 98 2.04 3.40 -16.11
N ILE A 99 1.09 2.46 -16.02
CA ILE A 99 0.57 1.91 -14.76
C ILE A 99 1.09 0.50 -14.47
N GLY A 100 2.11 0.05 -15.23
CA GLY A 100 2.76 -1.24 -15.03
C GLY A 100 1.90 -2.48 -15.34
N ILE A 101 0.79 -2.30 -16.10
CA ILE A 101 -0.17 -3.37 -16.42
C ILE A 101 -0.01 -3.77 -17.89
N ARG A 102 0.19 -5.07 -18.15
CA ARG A 102 0.25 -5.64 -19.51
C ARG A 102 -1.04 -6.39 -19.84
N TRP A 103 -1.44 -6.30 -21.11
CA TRP A 103 -2.66 -6.97 -21.58
C TRP A 103 -2.65 -8.49 -21.35
N GLU A 104 -1.49 -9.14 -21.50
CA GLU A 104 -1.32 -10.58 -21.28
C GLU A 104 -1.64 -11.00 -19.83
N GLU A 105 -1.33 -10.13 -18.87
CA GLU A 105 -1.63 -10.36 -17.44
C GLU A 105 -3.13 -10.28 -17.19
N ILE A 106 -3.80 -9.30 -17.79
CA ILE A 106 -5.25 -9.14 -17.71
C ILE A 106 -5.97 -10.30 -18.39
N GLU A 107 -5.49 -10.73 -19.55
CA GLU A 107 -6.10 -11.86 -20.26
C GLU A 107 -5.95 -13.17 -19.48
N LYS A 108 -4.81 -13.42 -18.86
CA LYS A 108 -4.60 -14.58 -17.97
C LYS A 108 -5.54 -14.51 -16.76
N ALA A 109 -5.61 -13.38 -16.10
CA ALA A 109 -6.53 -13.17 -14.98
C ALA A 109 -8.01 -13.29 -15.41
N GLY A 110 -8.39 -12.68 -16.54
CA GLY A 110 -9.75 -12.78 -17.09
C GLY A 110 -10.16 -14.20 -17.46
N ARG A 111 -9.22 -15.06 -17.88
CA ARG A 111 -9.50 -16.51 -18.10
C ARG A 111 -9.79 -17.24 -16.78
N PHE A 112 -9.15 -16.86 -15.70
CA PHE A 112 -9.43 -17.40 -14.36
C PHE A 112 -10.85 -17.04 -13.91
N PHE A 113 -11.26 -15.78 -14.11
CA PHE A 113 -12.60 -15.31 -13.79
C PHE A 113 -13.70 -15.91 -14.66
N ARG A 114 -13.44 -16.21 -15.95
CA ARG A 114 -14.44 -16.85 -16.86
C ARG A 114 -14.73 -18.31 -16.54
N ARG A 115 -13.88 -18.99 -15.79
CA ARG A 115 -14.08 -20.41 -15.41
C ARG A 115 -15.08 -20.61 -14.28
N GLY A 116 -15.89 -19.62 -13.94
CA GLY A 116 -16.94 -19.74 -12.92
C GLY A 116 -16.45 -19.50 -11.49
N TYR A 117 -15.17 -19.15 -11.31
CA TYR A 117 -14.60 -18.76 -10.01
C TYR A 117 -14.83 -17.28 -9.70
N THR A 118 -15.93 -16.70 -10.17
CA THR A 118 -16.42 -15.38 -9.74
C THR A 118 -17.10 -15.47 -8.37
N ASP A 119 -16.59 -16.36 -7.51
CA ASP A 119 -17.00 -16.33 -6.13
C ASP A 119 -16.53 -15.00 -5.52
N GLU A 120 -17.47 -14.26 -4.97
CA GLU A 120 -17.19 -13.01 -4.25
C GLU A 120 -16.11 -13.22 -3.21
N CYS A 121 -16.01 -14.41 -2.62
CA CYS A 121 -14.94 -14.83 -1.73
C CYS A 121 -13.55 -14.74 -2.36
N VAL A 122 -13.38 -15.12 -3.62
CA VAL A 122 -12.09 -15.02 -4.32
C VAL A 122 -11.68 -13.57 -4.52
N LEU A 123 -12.63 -12.69 -4.87
CA LEU A 123 -12.37 -11.26 -5.01
C LEU A 123 -12.00 -10.62 -3.66
N ILE A 124 -12.69 -11.00 -2.59
CA ILE A 124 -12.35 -10.55 -1.22
C ILE A 124 -10.94 -11.01 -0.85
N MET A 125 -10.60 -12.30 -1.07
CA MET A 125 -9.27 -12.83 -0.77
C MET A 125 -8.16 -12.14 -1.56
N LEU A 126 -8.35 -11.89 -2.86
CA LEU A 126 -7.36 -11.18 -3.68
C LEU A 126 -7.08 -9.76 -3.17
N ARG A 127 -8.07 -9.12 -2.55
CA ARG A 127 -7.92 -7.79 -1.95
C ARG A 127 -7.45 -7.80 -0.51
N ALA A 128 -7.83 -8.82 0.27
CA ALA A 128 -7.43 -8.98 1.65
C ALA A 128 -5.94 -9.36 1.78
N VAL A 129 -5.41 -10.14 0.82
CA VAL A 129 -4.02 -10.59 0.86
C VAL A 129 -3.11 -9.57 0.19
N PRO A 130 -2.08 -9.04 0.89
CA PRO A 130 -1.24 -7.95 0.40
C PRO A 130 -0.13 -8.41 -0.58
N ILE A 131 -0.41 -9.42 -1.42
CA ILE A 131 0.56 -9.97 -2.40
C ILE A 131 0.33 -9.37 -3.79
N PHE A 132 -0.93 -9.05 -4.13
CA PHE A 132 -1.29 -8.59 -5.46
C PHE A 132 -1.42 -7.06 -5.52
N PRO A 133 -0.95 -6.41 -6.61
CA PRO A 133 -1.21 -5.00 -6.84
C PRO A 133 -2.73 -4.77 -7.00
N ILE A 134 -3.32 -3.99 -6.11
CA ILE A 134 -4.78 -3.81 -6.02
C ILE A 134 -5.34 -3.17 -7.28
N SER A 135 -4.65 -2.17 -7.83
CA SER A 135 -5.06 -1.49 -9.06
C SER A 135 -5.21 -2.45 -10.24
N VAL A 136 -4.37 -3.51 -10.31
CA VAL A 136 -4.51 -4.58 -11.32
C VAL A 136 -5.83 -5.31 -11.16
N VAL A 137 -6.22 -5.63 -9.92
CA VAL A 137 -7.49 -6.32 -9.65
C VAL A 137 -8.67 -5.46 -10.10
N SER A 138 -8.64 -4.14 -9.83
CA SER A 138 -9.68 -3.19 -10.26
C SER A 138 -9.81 -3.14 -11.78
N VAL A 139 -8.70 -3.06 -12.49
CA VAL A 139 -8.66 -3.05 -13.97
C VAL A 139 -9.18 -4.38 -14.54
N VAL A 140 -8.73 -5.51 -14.00
CA VAL A 140 -9.18 -6.85 -14.44
C VAL A 140 -10.70 -7.00 -14.25
N CYS A 141 -11.23 -6.58 -13.11
CA CYS A 141 -12.67 -6.61 -12.84
C CYS A 141 -13.45 -5.75 -13.83
N GLY A 142 -12.93 -4.58 -14.19
CA GLY A 142 -13.53 -3.70 -15.19
C GLY A 142 -13.56 -4.33 -16.58
N VAL A 143 -12.44 -4.86 -17.07
CA VAL A 143 -12.36 -5.54 -18.37
C VAL A 143 -13.23 -6.81 -18.42
N ALA A 144 -13.25 -7.58 -17.32
CA ALA A 144 -14.08 -8.77 -17.19
C ALA A 144 -15.57 -8.44 -17.06
N ARG A 145 -15.94 -7.16 -16.94
CA ARG A 145 -17.31 -6.65 -16.75
C ARG A 145 -18.03 -7.32 -15.57
N ILE A 146 -17.33 -7.47 -14.46
CA ILE A 146 -17.93 -7.96 -13.21
C ILE A 146 -19.02 -6.99 -12.77
N ARG A 147 -20.10 -7.51 -12.18
CA ARG A 147 -21.24 -6.69 -11.73
C ARG A 147 -20.75 -5.59 -10.79
N PRO A 148 -21.12 -4.29 -11.01
CA PRO A 148 -20.62 -3.17 -10.19
C PRO A 148 -20.88 -3.34 -8.70
N LEU A 149 -22.05 -3.84 -8.31
CA LEU A 149 -22.40 -4.06 -6.90
C LEU A 149 -21.50 -5.12 -6.24
N SER A 150 -21.23 -6.22 -6.93
CA SER A 150 -20.31 -7.26 -6.46
C SER A 150 -18.88 -6.71 -6.35
N PHE A 151 -18.44 -5.90 -7.30
CA PHE A 151 -17.16 -5.21 -7.25
C PHE A 151 -17.06 -4.26 -6.06
N ILE A 152 -18.07 -3.45 -5.79
CA ILE A 152 -18.12 -2.49 -4.68
C ILE A 152 -18.04 -3.22 -3.34
N SER A 153 -18.92 -4.21 -3.12
CA SER A 153 -18.98 -4.95 -1.85
C SER A 153 -17.70 -5.74 -1.56
N THR A 154 -17.20 -6.47 -2.54
CA THR A 154 -15.98 -7.28 -2.38
C THR A 154 -14.73 -6.41 -2.22
N THR A 155 -14.66 -5.27 -2.93
CA THR A 155 -13.59 -4.28 -2.77
C THR A 155 -13.59 -3.70 -1.37
N PHE A 156 -14.74 -3.24 -0.90
CA PHE A 156 -14.86 -2.63 0.42
C PHE A 156 -14.49 -3.61 1.53
N ILE A 157 -15.12 -4.80 1.54
CA ILE A 157 -14.88 -5.83 2.56
C ILE A 157 -13.40 -6.28 2.55
N GLY A 158 -12.86 -6.63 1.38
CA GLY A 158 -11.48 -7.07 1.25
C GLY A 158 -10.47 -6.01 1.71
N THR A 159 -10.75 -4.73 1.39
CA THR A 159 -9.89 -3.62 1.82
C THR A 159 -9.99 -3.38 3.32
N VAL A 160 -11.18 -3.44 3.92
CA VAL A 160 -11.34 -3.31 5.38
C VAL A 160 -10.54 -4.39 6.10
N ILE A 161 -10.64 -5.65 5.66
CA ILE A 161 -9.88 -6.75 6.25
C ILE A 161 -8.37 -6.47 6.14
N ARG A 162 -7.89 -6.10 4.96
CA ARG A 162 -6.48 -5.84 4.71
C ARG A 162 -5.95 -4.68 5.54
N VAL A 163 -6.58 -3.51 5.41
CA VAL A 163 -6.13 -2.29 6.10
C VAL A 163 -6.23 -2.46 7.61
N GLY A 164 -7.34 -3.01 8.11
CA GLY A 164 -7.55 -3.27 9.53
C GLY A 164 -6.48 -4.20 10.11
N THR A 165 -6.19 -5.29 9.39
CA THR A 165 -5.14 -6.23 9.80
C THR A 165 -3.76 -5.57 9.81
N LEU A 166 -3.40 -4.85 8.74
CA LEU A 166 -2.10 -4.17 8.65
C LEU A 166 -1.97 -3.06 9.69
N ALA A 167 -3.02 -2.25 9.91
CA ALA A 167 -3.02 -1.20 10.93
C ALA A 167 -2.92 -1.79 12.34
N PHE A 168 -3.62 -2.89 12.60
CA PHE A 168 -3.52 -3.58 13.89
C PHE A 168 -2.10 -4.13 14.15
N PHE A 169 -1.48 -4.76 13.15
CA PHE A 169 -0.09 -5.20 13.25
C PHE A 169 0.88 -4.03 13.39
N GLY A 170 0.61 -2.91 12.71
CA GLY A 170 1.39 -1.68 12.84
C GLY A 170 1.36 -1.13 14.27
N TRP A 171 0.17 -1.07 14.88
CA TRP A 171 0.01 -0.71 16.30
C TRP A 171 0.75 -1.68 17.21
N TYR A 172 0.61 -2.99 16.98
CA TYR A 172 1.27 -4.00 17.79
C TYR A 172 2.78 -3.85 17.75
N ALA A 173 3.36 -3.62 16.55
CA ALA A 173 4.76 -3.33 16.38
C ALA A 173 5.16 -2.02 17.09
N GLY A 174 4.31 -0.97 17.05
CA GLY A 174 4.53 0.30 17.74
C GLY A 174 4.55 0.14 19.25
N ARG A 175 3.65 -0.66 19.80
CA ARG A 175 3.60 -0.99 21.23
C ARG A 175 4.89 -1.70 21.68
N GLU A 176 5.31 -2.73 20.95
CA GLU A 176 6.55 -3.44 21.24
C GLU A 176 7.77 -2.53 21.06
N PHE A 177 7.77 -1.67 20.02
CA PHE A 177 8.82 -0.70 19.82
C PHE A 177 8.99 0.25 20.99
N THR A 178 7.90 0.74 21.58
CA THR A 178 7.97 1.64 22.75
C THR A 178 8.51 0.95 24.00
N LEU A 179 8.28 -0.36 24.15
CA LEU A 179 8.83 -1.16 25.25
C LEU A 179 10.34 -1.39 25.11
N TYR A 180 10.87 -1.43 23.89
CA TYR A 180 12.27 -1.72 23.59
C TYR A 180 13.03 -0.52 22.97
N ALA A 181 12.46 0.68 23.02
CA ALA A 181 12.99 1.87 22.34
C ALA A 181 14.46 2.16 22.67
N ASP A 182 14.86 1.96 23.93
CA ASP A 182 16.24 2.17 24.38
C ASP A 182 17.23 1.17 23.72
N THR A 183 16.78 -0.04 23.45
CA THR A 183 17.60 -1.08 22.80
C THR A 183 17.65 -0.88 21.29
N ILE A 184 16.58 -0.36 20.70
CA ILE A 184 16.46 -0.16 19.25
C ILE A 184 17.23 1.07 18.78
N THR A 185 17.32 2.13 19.58
CA THR A 185 18.16 3.31 19.26
C THR A 185 19.63 2.94 19.03
N LEU A 186 20.15 1.98 19.75
CA LEU A 186 21.52 1.47 19.53
C LEU A 186 21.64 0.69 18.21
N LEU A 187 20.62 -0.08 17.84
CA LEU A 187 20.58 -0.81 16.56
C LEU A 187 20.36 0.12 15.38
N GLU A 188 19.55 1.16 15.53
CA GLU A 188 19.27 2.16 14.46
C GLU A 188 20.52 2.96 14.11
N GLN A 189 21.32 3.36 15.11
CA GLN A 189 22.63 3.98 14.88
C GLN A 189 23.62 3.05 14.16
N GLY A 190 23.61 1.77 14.50
CA GLY A 190 24.41 0.75 13.83
C GLY A 190 24.02 0.56 12.36
N ILE A 191 22.73 0.38 12.10
CA ILE A 191 22.18 0.18 10.75
C ILE A 191 22.39 1.42 9.87
N SER A 192 22.13 2.61 10.40
CA SER A 192 22.32 3.89 9.69
C SER A 192 23.81 4.08 9.32
N SER A 193 24.73 3.72 10.22
CA SER A 193 26.18 3.76 9.97
C SER A 193 26.57 2.78 8.86
N ILE A 194 26.05 1.57 8.86
CA ILE A 194 26.32 0.56 7.82
C ILE A 194 25.79 1.02 6.46
N ILE A 195 24.59 1.57 6.41
CA ILE A 195 24.01 2.11 5.16
C ILE A 195 24.85 3.27 4.63
N LEU A 196 25.26 4.19 5.52
CA LEU A 196 26.12 5.32 5.15
C LEU A 196 27.46 4.84 4.57
N VAL A 197 28.11 3.88 5.22
CA VAL A 197 29.37 3.29 4.74
C VAL A 197 29.16 2.61 3.38
N PHE A 198 28.08 1.87 3.21
CA PHE A 198 27.76 1.21 1.94
C PHE A 198 27.53 2.22 0.80
N VAL A 199 26.80 3.30 1.08
CA VAL A 199 26.58 4.40 0.11
C VAL A 199 27.92 5.09 -0.23
N LEU A 200 28.75 5.39 0.76
CA LEU A 200 30.05 6.00 0.54
C LEU A 200 30.98 5.09 -0.30
N VAL A 201 31.05 3.80 0.04
CA VAL A 201 31.83 2.83 -0.73
C VAL A 201 31.32 2.71 -2.16
N PHE A 202 30.01 2.65 -2.35
CA PHE A 202 29.38 2.64 -3.69
C PHE A 202 29.78 3.87 -4.51
N PHE A 203 29.70 5.06 -3.91
CA PHE A 203 30.10 6.30 -4.58
C PHE A 203 31.60 6.32 -4.90
N ILE A 204 32.47 5.92 -3.97
CA ILE A 204 33.94 5.87 -4.18
C ILE A 204 34.28 4.91 -5.32
N VAL A 205 33.69 3.72 -5.34
CA VAL A 205 33.92 2.72 -6.41
C VAL A 205 33.43 3.24 -7.76
N ARG A 206 32.28 3.92 -7.78
CA ARG A 206 31.72 4.49 -9.00
C ARG A 206 32.55 5.68 -9.52
N PHE A 207 33.07 6.52 -8.63
CA PHE A 207 33.97 7.62 -9.01
C PHE A 207 35.33 7.12 -9.52
N LYS A 208 35.92 6.08 -8.88
CA LYS A 208 37.16 5.46 -9.36
C LYS A 208 37.00 4.82 -10.74
N LYS A 209 35.87 4.17 -11.03
CA LYS A 209 35.59 3.62 -12.38
C LYS A 209 35.46 4.73 -13.44
N ARG A 210 34.87 5.88 -13.11
CA ARG A 210 34.77 7.01 -14.04
C ARG A 210 36.12 7.66 -14.35
N LYS A 211 37.04 7.73 -13.39
CA LYS A 211 38.40 8.25 -13.64
C LYS A 211 39.25 7.31 -14.53
N LYS A 212 39.13 5.98 -14.38
CA LYS A 212 39.85 5.02 -15.22
C LYS A 212 39.39 5.01 -16.68
N LEU A 213 38.17 5.43 -16.97
CA LEU A 213 37.66 5.54 -18.35
C LEU A 213 38.11 6.83 -19.06
N LYS A 214 38.44 7.90 -18.31
CA LYS A 214 38.95 9.18 -18.88
C LYS A 214 40.47 9.18 -19.16
N THR A 215 41.22 8.23 -18.62
CA THR A 215 42.68 8.13 -18.85
C THR A 215 43.03 7.11 -19.93
N LYS A 216 42.08 6.54 -20.64
CA LYS A 216 42.28 5.55 -21.72
C LYS A 216 41.86 6.06 -23.10
N ASN A 217 41.45 7.33 -23.19
CA ASN A 217 41.28 8.12 -24.42
C ASN A 217 42.28 9.29 -24.36
#